data_41391560e98f0ed05bce7b4bedea1d67
#
_entry.id   41391560e98f0ed05bce7b4bedea1d67
#
_cell.length_a   1.000
_cell.length_b   1.000
_cell.length_c   1.000
_cell.angle_alpha   90.00
_cell.angle_beta   90.00
_cell.angle_gamma   90.00
#
_symmetry.space_group_name_H-M   'P 1'
#
loop_
_entity.id
_entity.type
_entity.pdbx_description
1 polymer ?
#
loop_
_entity_poly.entity_id
_entity_poly.type
_entity_poly.pdbx_seq_one_letter_code
_entity_poly.pdbx_strand_id
1 'polypeptide(L)'
;MFGAASLALVALRFEETVPQKNPLALRPATLLHTWGHILRHPTFWAFTALSTFAYSGLFTFLASSSFVMMRVLGLSTVQYGLVMFANSFLYLLGTFLCRRLLGLWGIRRTVAVGGLLSMVGGIGMAALAWSGVQSAWAIELPFALFMVAHGIHNPCGQSAAVSPFPQSAGAASALNGFLAMVSAFAVGQWLGSHMDGTVGPLVYGIAFWSVLIALTAWTLVQRHGRH
;
A
#
# COMPACT_ATOMS: atom_id res chain seq x y z
N MET A 1 -9.66 -15.05 -22.49
CA MET A 1 -8.55 -15.73 -23.16
C MET A 1 -7.22 -15.61 -22.37
N PHE A 2 -6.78 -14.43 -21.94
CA PHE A 2 -5.52 -14.28 -21.18
C PHE A 2 -5.45 -15.11 -19.90
N GLY A 3 -6.53 -15.18 -19.10
CA GLY A 3 -6.56 -15.97 -17.86
C GLY A 3 -6.41 -17.47 -18.10
N ALA A 4 -7.00 -18.01 -19.15
CA ALA A 4 -6.83 -19.41 -19.50
C ALA A 4 -5.40 -19.74 -19.97
N ALA A 5 -4.79 -18.83 -20.76
CA ALA A 5 -3.40 -18.96 -21.17
C ALA A 5 -2.45 -18.89 -19.98
N SER A 6 -2.68 -17.98 -19.02
CA SER A 6 -1.90 -17.88 -17.78
C SER A 6 -2.03 -19.15 -16.93
N LEU A 7 -3.24 -19.69 -16.77
CA LEU A 7 -3.46 -20.96 -16.07
C LEU A 7 -2.74 -22.13 -16.73
N ALA A 8 -2.83 -22.23 -18.08
CA ALA A 8 -2.11 -23.27 -18.82
C ALA A 8 -0.59 -23.12 -18.68
N LEU A 9 -0.05 -21.90 -18.72
CA LEU A 9 1.37 -21.64 -18.53
C LEU A 9 1.84 -22.06 -17.13
N VAL A 10 1.07 -21.71 -16.09
CA VAL A 10 1.36 -22.13 -14.71
C VAL A 10 1.30 -23.65 -14.59
N ALA A 11 0.27 -24.30 -15.12
CA ALA A 11 0.12 -25.75 -15.04
C ALA A 11 1.23 -26.53 -15.77
N LEU A 12 1.78 -25.97 -16.86
CA LEU A 12 2.80 -26.63 -17.67
C LEU A 12 4.24 -26.30 -17.27
N ARG A 13 4.48 -25.14 -16.63
CA ARG A 13 5.81 -24.63 -16.35
C ARG A 13 6.12 -24.40 -14.89
N PHE A 14 5.11 -24.46 -14.01
CA PHE A 14 5.33 -24.24 -12.59
C PHE A 14 5.87 -25.50 -11.93
N GLU A 15 7.13 -25.45 -11.51
CA GLU A 15 7.73 -26.45 -10.65
C GLU A 15 7.47 -26.11 -9.18
N GLU A 16 7.03 -27.12 -8.43
CA GLU A 16 6.81 -26.99 -6.99
C GLU A 16 8.14 -26.73 -6.27
N THR A 17 8.28 -25.55 -5.69
CA THR A 17 9.51 -25.15 -4.99
C THR A 17 9.48 -25.45 -3.49
N VAL A 18 8.36 -25.93 -2.94
CA VAL A 18 8.23 -26.26 -1.52
C VAL A 18 8.91 -27.60 -1.23
N PRO A 19 10.02 -27.64 -0.46
CA PRO A 19 10.79 -28.88 -0.21
C PRO A 19 9.98 -29.97 0.51
N GLN A 20 9.05 -29.56 1.37
CA GLN A 20 8.18 -30.49 2.12
C GLN A 20 6.73 -30.04 2.03
N LYS A 21 5.93 -30.78 1.29
CA LYS A 21 4.47 -30.57 1.21
C LYS A 21 3.83 -30.97 2.53
N ASN A 22 3.06 -30.06 3.13
CA ASN A 22 2.26 -30.38 4.31
C ASN A 22 0.82 -30.80 3.89
N PRO A 23 0.50 -32.09 3.85
CA PRO A 23 -0.81 -32.56 3.42
C PRO A 23 -1.95 -32.14 4.38
N LEU A 24 -1.60 -31.71 5.59
CA LEU A 24 -2.55 -31.27 6.60
C LEU A 24 -2.76 -29.75 6.60
N ALA A 25 -2.06 -29.01 5.72
CA ALA A 25 -2.09 -27.54 5.69
C ALA A 25 -3.49 -26.94 5.52
N LEU A 26 -4.37 -27.65 4.79
CA LEU A 26 -5.76 -27.20 4.53
C LEU A 26 -6.77 -27.65 5.59
N ARG A 27 -6.37 -28.40 6.62
CA ARG A 27 -7.28 -28.73 7.71
C ARG A 27 -7.62 -27.47 8.52
N PRO A 28 -8.93 -27.22 8.83
CA PRO A 28 -9.33 -26.01 9.55
C PRO A 28 -8.57 -25.77 10.86
N ALA A 29 -8.34 -26.84 11.64
CA ALA A 29 -7.58 -26.75 12.88
C ALA A 29 -6.12 -26.29 12.67
N THR A 30 -5.46 -26.81 11.63
CA THR A 30 -4.08 -26.44 11.27
C THR A 30 -4.02 -24.99 10.77
N LEU A 31 -5.00 -24.58 9.96
CA LEU A 31 -5.09 -23.20 9.47
C LEU A 31 -5.28 -22.22 10.62
N LEU A 32 -6.22 -22.48 11.53
CA LEU A 32 -6.45 -21.61 12.69
C LEU A 32 -5.23 -21.52 13.61
N HIS A 33 -4.54 -22.62 13.83
CA HIS A 33 -3.29 -22.62 14.60
C HIS A 33 -2.20 -21.79 13.90
N THR A 34 -2.02 -21.98 12.60
CA THR A 34 -1.05 -21.21 11.80
C THR A 34 -1.37 -19.72 11.81
N TRP A 35 -2.63 -19.34 11.62
CA TRP A 35 -3.06 -17.94 11.69
C TRP A 35 -2.86 -17.36 13.08
N GLY A 36 -3.19 -18.12 14.14
CA GLY A 36 -2.92 -17.70 15.52
C GLY A 36 -1.44 -17.43 15.79
N HIS A 37 -0.54 -18.26 15.23
CA HIS A 37 0.89 -18.06 15.32
C HIS A 37 1.34 -16.79 14.56
N ILE A 38 0.87 -16.59 13.33
CA ILE A 38 1.20 -15.40 12.50
C ILE A 38 0.69 -14.12 13.17
N LEU A 39 -0.56 -14.11 13.63
CA LEU A 39 -1.19 -12.93 14.25
C LEU A 39 -0.59 -12.55 15.61
N ARG A 40 0.16 -13.44 16.26
CA ARG A 40 0.90 -13.11 17.50
C ARG A 40 2.29 -12.53 17.23
N HIS A 41 2.76 -12.56 15.98
CA HIS A 41 4.12 -12.13 15.67
C HIS A 41 4.21 -10.61 15.46
N PRO A 42 5.01 -9.88 16.25
CA PRO A 42 5.04 -8.42 16.18
C PRO A 42 5.58 -7.87 14.85
N THR A 43 6.52 -8.57 14.20
CA THR A 43 7.04 -8.19 12.88
C THR A 43 5.94 -8.25 11.82
N PHE A 44 5.05 -9.27 11.89
CA PHE A 44 3.91 -9.36 11.00
C PHE A 44 3.04 -8.09 11.07
N TRP A 45 2.65 -7.68 12.28
CA TRP A 45 1.82 -6.50 12.48
C TRP A 45 2.50 -5.20 12.05
N ALA A 46 3.81 -5.04 12.32
CA ALA A 46 4.54 -3.85 11.94
C ALA A 46 4.53 -3.64 10.42
N PHE A 47 4.79 -4.69 9.64
CA PHE A 47 4.86 -4.58 8.19
C PHE A 47 3.51 -4.73 7.49
N THR A 48 2.58 -5.49 8.05
CA THR A 48 1.20 -5.54 7.57
C THR A 48 0.49 -4.21 7.76
N ALA A 49 0.64 -3.55 8.91
CA ALA A 49 0.11 -2.20 9.11
C ALA A 49 0.69 -1.21 8.10
N LEU A 50 2.01 -1.26 7.87
CA LEU A 50 2.67 -0.41 6.88
C LEU A 50 2.08 -0.58 5.47
N SER A 51 1.99 -1.83 4.98
CA SER A 51 1.47 -2.12 3.64
C SER A 51 -0.03 -1.85 3.52
N THR A 52 -0.80 -2.14 4.57
CA THR A 52 -2.25 -1.89 4.62
C THR A 52 -2.55 -0.39 4.58
N PHE A 53 -1.87 0.42 5.40
CA PHE A 53 -2.08 1.87 5.41
C PHE A 53 -1.61 2.53 4.11
N ALA A 54 -0.47 2.08 3.55
CA ALA A 54 0.00 2.55 2.25
C ALA A 54 -1.00 2.21 1.13
N TYR A 55 -1.55 1.00 1.13
CA TYR A 55 -2.58 0.60 0.17
C TYR A 55 -3.89 1.37 0.36
N SER A 56 -4.31 1.62 1.61
CA SER A 56 -5.52 2.39 1.90
C SER A 56 -5.43 3.85 1.44
N GLY A 57 -4.26 4.48 1.57
CA GLY A 57 -4.01 5.81 1.01
C GLY A 57 -4.07 5.81 -0.51
N LEU A 58 -3.45 4.83 -1.18
CA LEU A 58 -3.58 4.66 -2.63
C LEU A 58 -5.04 4.41 -3.03
N PHE A 59 -5.75 3.53 -2.31
CA PHE A 59 -7.15 3.22 -2.61
C PHE A 59 -8.06 4.44 -2.42
N THR A 60 -7.81 5.28 -1.41
CA THR A 60 -8.49 6.57 -1.23
C THR A 60 -8.36 7.42 -2.50
N PHE A 61 -7.16 7.53 -3.05
CA PHE A 61 -6.93 8.25 -4.31
C PHE A 61 -7.66 7.58 -5.48
N LEU A 62 -7.48 6.29 -5.69
CA LEU A 62 -8.08 5.56 -6.83
C LEU A 62 -9.62 5.63 -6.82
N ALA A 63 -10.24 5.55 -5.65
CA ALA A 63 -11.69 5.54 -5.51
C ALA A 63 -12.34 6.93 -5.67
N SER A 64 -11.60 8.01 -5.40
CA SER A 64 -12.17 9.37 -5.38
C SER A 64 -11.57 10.33 -6.42
N SER A 65 -10.36 10.09 -6.91
CA SER A 65 -9.62 11.03 -7.77
C SER A 65 -10.31 11.31 -9.10
N SER A 66 -10.94 10.33 -9.72
CA SER A 66 -11.65 10.54 -11.00
C SER A 66 -12.79 11.54 -10.82
N PHE A 67 -13.56 11.41 -9.75
CA PHE A 67 -14.63 12.35 -9.43
C PHE A 67 -14.05 13.74 -9.11
N VAL A 68 -13.09 13.82 -8.21
CA VAL A 68 -12.50 15.10 -7.79
C VAL A 68 -11.80 15.80 -8.96
N MET A 69 -10.96 15.11 -9.71
CA MET A 69 -10.19 15.75 -10.78
C MET A 69 -11.05 16.12 -12.00
N MET A 70 -11.98 15.27 -12.40
CA MET A 70 -12.78 15.53 -13.59
C MET A 70 -14.05 16.33 -13.31
N ARG A 71 -14.79 16.03 -12.21
CA ARG A 71 -16.06 16.70 -11.89
C ARG A 71 -15.89 17.98 -11.09
N VAL A 72 -14.97 17.98 -10.12
CA VAL A 72 -14.77 19.15 -9.24
C VAL A 72 -13.75 20.12 -9.84
N LEU A 73 -12.61 19.61 -10.37
CA LEU A 73 -11.53 20.44 -10.88
C LEU A 73 -11.53 20.59 -12.41
N GLY A 74 -12.45 19.95 -13.12
CA GLY A 74 -12.70 20.16 -14.55
C GLY A 74 -11.65 19.56 -15.52
N LEU A 75 -10.83 18.57 -15.08
CA LEU A 75 -9.88 17.92 -15.98
C LEU A 75 -10.63 17.10 -17.04
N SER A 76 -10.10 17.12 -18.27
CA SER A 76 -10.54 16.20 -19.31
C SER A 76 -10.11 14.76 -19.00
N THR A 77 -10.79 13.78 -19.60
CA THR A 77 -10.43 12.36 -19.49
C THR A 77 -8.98 12.09 -19.90
N VAL A 78 -8.50 12.79 -20.94
CA VAL A 78 -7.10 12.65 -21.40
C VAL A 78 -6.12 13.17 -20.36
N GLN A 79 -6.39 14.34 -19.76
CA GLN A 79 -5.55 14.92 -18.70
C GLN A 79 -5.52 14.01 -17.48
N TYR A 80 -6.68 13.48 -17.05
CA TYR A 80 -6.73 12.52 -15.96
C TYR A 80 -5.96 11.22 -16.27
N GLY A 81 -6.06 10.73 -17.51
CA GLY A 81 -5.26 9.58 -17.96
C GLY A 81 -3.75 9.82 -17.88
N LEU A 82 -3.29 11.04 -18.24
CA LEU A 82 -1.88 11.43 -18.13
C LEU A 82 -1.42 11.49 -16.64
N VAL A 83 -2.28 11.97 -15.75
CA VAL A 83 -2.03 11.95 -14.30
C VAL A 83 -1.85 10.50 -13.81
N MET A 84 -2.74 9.59 -14.17
CA MET A 84 -2.63 8.17 -13.81
C MET A 84 -1.35 7.53 -14.35
N PHE A 85 -1.00 7.86 -15.59
CA PHE A 85 0.23 7.40 -16.21
C PHE A 85 1.47 7.91 -15.47
N ALA A 86 1.53 9.21 -15.15
CA ALA A 86 2.62 9.80 -14.38
C ALA A 86 2.76 9.13 -12.99
N ASN A 87 1.66 8.88 -12.30
CA ASN A 87 1.65 8.20 -11.02
C ASN A 87 2.23 6.79 -11.10
N SER A 88 1.99 6.06 -12.19
CA SER A 88 2.60 4.75 -12.43
C SER A 88 4.13 4.83 -12.53
N PHE A 89 4.66 5.85 -13.20
CA PHE A 89 6.11 6.12 -13.26
C PHE A 89 6.70 6.47 -11.89
N LEU A 90 6.01 7.30 -11.12
CA LEU A 90 6.42 7.67 -9.78
C LEU A 90 6.48 6.46 -8.84
N TYR A 91 5.52 5.54 -8.96
CA TYR A 91 5.55 4.27 -8.25
C TYR A 91 6.78 3.43 -8.65
N LEU A 92 7.07 3.29 -9.94
CA LEU A 92 8.26 2.59 -10.42
C LEU A 92 9.54 3.25 -9.90
N LEU A 93 9.65 4.57 -9.98
CA LEU A 93 10.76 5.33 -9.42
C LEU A 93 10.95 5.02 -7.93
N GLY A 94 9.86 5.00 -7.16
CA GLY A 94 9.86 4.62 -5.75
C GLY A 94 10.37 3.20 -5.52
N THR A 95 9.99 2.25 -6.39
CA THR A 95 10.46 0.86 -6.31
C THR A 95 11.96 0.75 -6.60
N PHE A 96 12.48 1.47 -7.59
CA PHE A 96 13.92 1.54 -7.86
C PHE A 96 14.69 2.18 -6.70
N LEU A 97 14.15 3.28 -6.17
CA LEU A 97 14.71 3.96 -4.99
C LEU A 97 14.72 3.02 -3.78
N CYS A 98 13.64 2.29 -3.54
CA CYS A 98 13.54 1.28 -2.48
C CYS A 98 14.67 0.27 -2.58
N ARG A 99 14.88 -0.34 -3.75
CA ARG A 99 15.95 -1.32 -3.97
C ARG A 99 17.32 -0.73 -3.65
N ARG A 100 17.60 0.49 -4.09
CA ARG A 100 18.87 1.17 -3.84
C ARG A 100 19.07 1.48 -2.35
N LEU A 101 18.05 2.03 -1.69
CA LEU A 101 18.11 2.38 -0.27
C LEU A 101 18.21 1.15 0.63
N LEU A 102 17.54 0.05 0.28
CA LEU A 102 17.67 -1.22 1.01
C LEU A 102 19.11 -1.73 1.03
N GLY A 103 19.82 -1.64 -0.11
CA GLY A 103 21.22 -2.04 -0.20
C GLY A 103 22.18 -1.14 0.58
N LEU A 104 21.85 0.14 0.75
CA LEU A 104 22.69 1.12 1.44
C LEU A 104 22.43 1.22 2.94
N TRP A 105 21.14 1.22 3.34
CA TRP A 105 20.73 1.60 4.70
C TRP A 105 19.90 0.54 5.43
N GLY A 106 19.55 -0.53 4.75
CA GLY A 106 18.66 -1.57 5.27
C GLY A 106 17.21 -1.12 5.41
N ILE A 107 16.34 -2.04 5.81
CA ILE A 107 14.89 -1.88 5.74
C ILE A 107 14.35 -0.76 6.66
N ARG A 108 14.90 -0.64 7.88
CA ARG A 108 14.41 0.34 8.87
C ARG A 108 14.53 1.78 8.38
N ARG A 109 15.73 2.16 7.92
CA ARG A 109 15.99 3.52 7.41
C ARG A 109 15.26 3.78 6.10
N THR A 110 15.22 2.80 5.21
CA THR A 110 14.49 2.90 3.94
C THR A 110 13.00 3.18 4.16
N VAL A 111 12.36 2.43 5.05
CA VAL A 111 10.95 2.63 5.41
C VAL A 111 10.74 3.97 6.13
N ALA A 112 11.69 4.41 6.97
CA ALA A 112 11.60 5.72 7.63
C ALA A 112 11.64 6.89 6.64
N VAL A 113 12.48 6.81 5.60
CA VAL A 113 12.50 7.80 4.48
C VAL A 113 11.18 7.79 3.73
N GLY A 114 10.65 6.60 3.39
CA GLY A 114 9.32 6.49 2.81
C GLY A 114 8.24 7.14 3.68
N GLY A 115 8.27 6.92 5.01
CA GLY A 115 7.37 7.55 5.97
C GLY A 115 7.42 9.09 5.93
N LEU A 116 8.63 9.66 5.80
CA LEU A 116 8.80 11.11 5.63
C LEU A 116 8.17 11.61 4.32
N LEU A 117 8.43 10.92 3.21
CA LEU A 117 7.86 11.28 1.90
C LEU A 117 6.32 11.22 1.92
N SER A 118 5.74 10.14 2.49
CA SER A 118 4.29 10.04 2.64
C SER A 118 3.71 11.17 3.48
N MET A 119 4.37 11.49 4.61
CA MET A 119 3.90 12.52 5.52
C MET A 119 3.96 13.91 4.87
N VAL A 120 5.08 14.26 4.22
CA VAL A 120 5.22 15.53 3.49
C VAL A 120 4.19 15.63 2.37
N GLY A 121 3.98 14.55 1.61
CA GLY A 121 2.97 14.51 0.55
C GLY A 121 1.55 14.68 1.10
N GLY A 122 1.14 13.86 2.07
CA GLY A 122 -0.23 13.90 2.61
C GLY A 122 -0.54 15.19 3.37
N ILE A 123 0.35 15.64 4.26
CA ILE A 123 0.15 16.89 5.02
C ILE A 123 0.28 18.11 4.09
N GLY A 124 1.23 18.10 3.13
CA GLY A 124 1.36 19.15 2.14
C GLY A 124 0.09 19.34 1.31
N MET A 125 -0.53 18.24 0.89
CA MET A 125 -1.82 18.26 0.19
C MET A 125 -2.94 18.86 1.07
N ALA A 126 -3.03 18.44 2.33
CA ALA A 126 -4.00 18.96 3.27
C ALA A 126 -3.80 20.48 3.54
N ALA A 127 -2.55 20.92 3.67
CA ALA A 127 -2.23 22.33 3.88
C ALA A 127 -2.60 23.20 2.66
N LEU A 128 -2.35 22.72 1.43
CA LEU A 128 -2.76 23.42 0.21
C LEU A 128 -4.27 23.52 0.08
N ALA A 129 -5.00 22.44 0.39
CA ALA A 129 -6.46 22.46 0.39
C ALA A 129 -7.01 23.42 1.46
N TRP A 130 -6.42 23.42 2.66
CA TRP A 130 -6.80 24.36 3.74
C TRP A 130 -6.57 25.82 3.33
N SER A 131 -5.50 26.12 2.60
CA SER A 131 -5.23 27.48 2.10
C SER A 131 -6.14 27.90 0.95
N GLY A 132 -7.12 27.08 0.56
CA GLY A 132 -8.12 27.38 -0.46
C GLY A 132 -7.61 27.22 -1.91
N VAL A 133 -6.45 26.60 -2.12
CA VAL A 133 -5.92 26.35 -3.47
C VAL A 133 -6.69 25.20 -4.11
N GLN A 134 -7.60 25.52 -5.02
CA GLN A 134 -8.40 24.57 -5.79
C GLN A 134 -7.75 24.35 -7.17
N SER A 135 -6.72 23.53 -7.20
CA SER A 135 -6.00 23.17 -8.44
C SER A 135 -5.66 21.70 -8.44
N ALA A 136 -5.71 21.06 -9.61
CA ALA A 136 -5.26 19.68 -9.78
C ALA A 136 -3.79 19.52 -9.39
N TRP A 137 -2.95 20.50 -9.62
CA TRP A 137 -1.54 20.50 -9.24
C TRP A 137 -1.33 20.56 -7.72
N ALA A 138 -2.24 21.20 -6.98
CA ALA A 138 -2.20 21.22 -5.51
C ALA A 138 -2.49 19.83 -4.89
N ILE A 139 -3.11 18.95 -5.63
CA ILE A 139 -3.31 17.55 -5.27
C ILE A 139 -2.16 16.70 -5.80
N GLU A 140 -1.84 16.82 -7.08
CA GLU A 140 -0.95 15.91 -7.78
C GLU A 140 0.52 16.03 -7.35
N LEU A 141 1.03 17.26 -7.16
CA LEU A 141 2.44 17.42 -6.77
C LEU A 141 2.75 16.82 -5.38
N PRO A 142 1.93 17.04 -4.33
CA PRO A 142 2.12 16.33 -3.07
C PRO A 142 1.85 14.83 -3.18
N PHE A 143 0.86 14.42 -3.99
CA PHE A 143 0.58 13.01 -4.21
C PHE A 143 1.71 12.27 -4.93
N ALA A 144 2.46 12.95 -5.77
CA ALA A 144 3.68 12.41 -6.39
C ALA A 144 4.68 11.89 -5.34
N LEU A 145 4.88 12.63 -4.24
CA LEU A 145 5.72 12.18 -3.12
C LEU A 145 5.13 10.94 -2.43
N PHE A 146 3.80 10.91 -2.25
CA PHE A 146 3.10 9.75 -1.72
C PHE A 146 3.29 8.52 -2.62
N MET A 147 3.22 8.66 -3.95
CA MET A 147 3.42 7.57 -4.89
C MET A 147 4.84 7.01 -4.89
N VAL A 148 5.85 7.87 -4.80
CA VAL A 148 7.25 7.43 -4.60
C VAL A 148 7.40 6.67 -3.29
N ALA A 149 6.82 7.18 -2.20
CA ALA A 149 6.80 6.51 -0.91
C ALA A 149 6.05 5.17 -0.94
N HIS A 150 4.93 5.11 -1.66
CA HIS A 150 4.18 3.87 -1.85
C HIS A 150 5.02 2.79 -2.54
N GLY A 151 5.85 3.18 -3.53
CA GLY A 151 6.84 2.29 -4.18
C GLY A 151 7.92 1.76 -3.21
N ILE A 152 8.13 2.42 -2.06
CA ILE A 152 8.98 1.93 -0.97
C ILE A 152 8.19 1.03 -0.01
N HIS A 153 7.04 1.49 0.46
CA HIS A 153 6.28 0.84 1.51
C HIS A 153 5.68 -0.50 1.10
N ASN A 154 5.15 -0.57 -0.13
CA ASN A 154 4.46 -1.75 -0.60
C ASN A 154 5.38 -2.99 -0.69
N PRO A 155 6.52 -2.97 -1.40
CA PRO A 155 7.43 -4.13 -1.44
C PRO A 155 8.06 -4.44 -0.07
N CYS A 156 8.45 -3.42 0.71
CA CYS A 156 8.99 -3.63 2.06
C CYS A 156 7.96 -4.25 3.00
N GLY A 157 6.74 -3.74 2.99
CA GLY A 157 5.67 -4.20 3.85
C GLY A 157 5.28 -5.65 3.55
N GLN A 158 5.02 -5.96 2.29
CA GLN A 158 4.62 -7.33 1.89
C GLN A 158 5.72 -8.36 2.13
N SER A 159 6.94 -8.08 1.70
CA SER A 159 8.07 -9.00 1.84
C SER A 159 8.41 -9.26 3.30
N ALA A 160 8.54 -8.20 4.11
CA ALA A 160 8.95 -8.34 5.51
C ALA A 160 7.83 -8.88 6.42
N ALA A 161 6.56 -8.70 6.08
CA ALA A 161 5.45 -9.34 6.81
C ALA A 161 5.49 -10.87 6.70
N VAL A 162 5.95 -11.38 5.56
CA VAL A 162 5.99 -12.83 5.26
C VAL A 162 7.30 -13.48 5.69
N SER A 163 8.40 -12.71 5.75
CA SER A 163 9.74 -13.23 5.98
C SER A 163 9.94 -14.11 7.24
N PRO A 164 9.22 -13.88 8.37
CA PRO A 164 9.35 -14.75 9.55
C PRO A 164 8.71 -16.14 9.38
N PHE A 165 7.97 -16.38 8.29
CA PHE A 165 7.11 -17.55 8.10
C PHE A 165 7.43 -18.34 6.82
N PRO A 166 8.67 -18.80 6.60
CA PRO A 166 9.04 -19.47 5.34
C PRO A 166 8.22 -20.73 5.04
N GLN A 167 7.80 -21.47 6.09
CA GLN A 167 6.99 -22.68 5.94
C GLN A 167 5.48 -22.40 5.79
N SER A 168 5.02 -21.20 6.08
CA SER A 168 3.62 -20.78 5.98
C SER A 168 3.48 -19.41 5.27
N ALA A 169 4.42 -19.13 4.34
CA ALA A 169 4.48 -17.88 3.61
C ALA A 169 3.18 -17.55 2.87
N GLY A 170 2.53 -18.54 2.28
CA GLY A 170 1.23 -18.39 1.63
C GLY A 170 0.12 -17.95 2.59
N ALA A 171 0.08 -18.51 3.81
CA ALA A 171 -0.89 -18.13 4.83
C ALA A 171 -0.63 -16.70 5.36
N ALA A 172 0.63 -16.32 5.57
CA ALA A 172 1.00 -14.98 5.98
C ALA A 172 0.67 -13.94 4.89
N SER A 173 0.95 -14.25 3.63
CA SER A 173 0.62 -13.40 2.48
C SER A 173 -0.91 -13.23 2.32
N ALA A 174 -1.67 -14.32 2.49
CA ALA A 174 -3.13 -14.27 2.42
C ALA A 174 -3.73 -13.40 3.54
N LEU A 175 -3.24 -13.52 4.78
CA LEU A 175 -3.66 -12.67 5.89
C LEU A 175 -3.32 -11.21 5.66
N ASN A 176 -2.10 -10.92 5.18
CA ASN A 176 -1.69 -9.55 4.84
C ASN A 176 -2.61 -8.95 3.76
N GLY A 177 -2.86 -9.68 2.68
CA GLY A 177 -3.78 -9.26 1.62
C GLY A 177 -5.22 -9.08 2.10
N PHE A 178 -5.71 -9.99 2.94
CA PHE A 178 -7.04 -9.90 3.55
C PHE A 178 -7.21 -8.62 4.36
N LEU A 179 -6.25 -8.29 5.24
CA LEU A 179 -6.29 -7.08 6.06
C LEU A 179 -6.26 -5.81 5.19
N ALA A 180 -5.47 -5.82 4.11
CA ALA A 180 -5.46 -4.71 3.15
C ALA A 180 -6.83 -4.54 2.46
N MET A 181 -7.49 -5.64 2.06
CA MET A 181 -8.82 -5.58 1.43
C MET A 181 -9.92 -5.14 2.40
N VAL A 182 -9.89 -5.59 3.65
CA VAL A 182 -10.82 -5.13 4.70
C VAL A 182 -10.67 -3.62 4.92
N SER A 183 -9.43 -3.13 4.98
CA SER A 183 -9.17 -1.69 5.10
C SER A 183 -9.66 -0.91 3.88
N ALA A 184 -9.42 -1.41 2.66
CA ALA A 184 -9.92 -0.80 1.43
C ALA A 184 -11.46 -0.76 1.39
N PHE A 185 -12.12 -1.82 1.84
CA PHE A 185 -13.57 -1.84 1.97
C PHE A 185 -14.07 -0.76 2.94
N ALA A 186 -13.45 -0.62 4.10
CA ALA A 186 -13.80 0.43 5.07
C ALA A 186 -13.58 1.84 4.49
N VAL A 187 -12.49 2.05 3.74
CA VAL A 187 -12.23 3.31 3.00
C VAL A 187 -13.34 3.57 1.98
N GLY A 188 -13.72 2.56 1.19
CA GLY A 188 -14.78 2.69 0.19
C GLY A 188 -16.13 3.07 0.82
N GLN A 189 -16.49 2.46 1.94
CA GLN A 189 -17.71 2.79 2.70
C GLN A 189 -17.66 4.23 3.24
N TRP A 190 -16.52 4.62 3.80
CA TRP A 190 -16.34 5.96 4.32
C TRP A 190 -16.43 7.02 3.19
N LEU A 191 -15.74 6.81 2.08
CA LEU A 191 -15.82 7.70 0.92
C LEU A 191 -17.24 7.79 0.38
N GLY A 192 -17.95 6.66 0.24
CA GLY A 192 -19.33 6.62 -0.26
C GLY A 192 -20.30 7.44 0.59
N SER A 193 -20.04 7.60 1.90
CA SER A 193 -20.87 8.39 2.80
C SER A 193 -20.43 9.85 2.99
N HIS A 194 -19.19 10.21 2.58
CA HIS A 194 -18.60 11.53 2.83
C HIS A 194 -18.23 12.30 1.55
N MET A 195 -18.49 11.74 0.36
CA MET A 195 -18.28 12.47 -0.90
C MET A 195 -19.32 13.59 -1.03
N ASP A 196 -18.90 14.81 -0.76
CA ASP A 196 -19.75 16.03 -0.67
C ASP A 196 -19.59 16.97 -1.88
N GLY A 197 -18.92 16.52 -2.93
CA GLY A 197 -18.63 17.34 -4.11
C GLY A 197 -17.44 18.28 -3.97
N THR A 198 -16.67 18.13 -2.88
CA THR A 198 -15.43 18.88 -2.63
C THR A 198 -14.18 17.99 -2.79
N VAL A 199 -13.02 18.61 -2.70
CA VAL A 199 -11.72 17.89 -2.66
C VAL A 199 -11.44 17.29 -1.27
N GLY A 200 -12.20 17.68 -0.25
CA GLY A 200 -11.96 17.37 1.16
C GLY A 200 -11.79 15.89 1.46
N PRO A 201 -12.75 15.01 1.12
CA PRO A 201 -12.66 13.57 1.44
C PRO A 201 -11.42 12.90 0.87
N LEU A 202 -11.01 13.26 -0.36
CA LEU A 202 -9.79 12.75 -0.98
C LEU A 202 -8.54 13.21 -0.20
N VAL A 203 -8.43 14.52 0.02
CA VAL A 203 -7.23 15.14 0.57
C VAL A 203 -7.00 14.75 2.03
N TYR A 204 -8.04 14.88 2.87
CA TYR A 204 -7.94 14.54 4.29
C TYR A 204 -7.85 13.03 4.52
N GLY A 205 -8.47 12.23 3.65
CA GLY A 205 -8.31 10.77 3.66
C GLY A 205 -6.85 10.36 3.42
N ILE A 206 -6.19 10.93 2.40
CA ILE A 206 -4.76 10.65 2.13
C ILE A 206 -3.87 11.16 3.27
N ALA A 207 -4.14 12.37 3.80
CA ALA A 207 -3.39 12.92 4.92
C ALA A 207 -3.48 12.00 6.17
N PHE A 208 -4.67 11.50 6.49
CA PHE A 208 -4.89 10.55 7.58
C PHE A 208 -4.03 9.29 7.42
N TRP A 209 -4.07 8.66 6.24
CA TRP A 209 -3.24 7.47 5.98
C TRP A 209 -1.76 7.78 6.01
N SER A 210 -1.34 8.93 5.51
CA SER A 210 0.07 9.36 5.53
C SER A 210 0.62 9.50 6.95
N VAL A 211 -0.19 10.01 7.88
CA VAL A 211 0.18 10.06 9.30
C VAL A 211 0.32 8.65 9.89
N LEU A 212 -0.63 7.75 9.62
CA LEU A 212 -0.56 6.37 10.11
C LEU A 212 0.64 5.60 9.53
N ILE A 213 0.96 5.82 8.24
CA ILE A 213 2.17 5.27 7.60
C ILE A 213 3.42 5.77 8.32
N ALA A 214 3.54 7.08 8.52
CA ALA A 214 4.70 7.69 9.18
C ALA A 214 4.87 7.18 10.62
N LEU A 215 3.79 7.15 11.39
CA LEU A 215 3.80 6.60 12.74
C LEU A 215 4.25 5.14 12.76
N THR A 216 3.71 4.32 11.86
CA THR A 216 4.11 2.91 11.73
C THR A 216 5.58 2.77 11.34
N ALA A 217 6.03 3.56 10.36
CA ALA A 217 7.40 3.56 9.86
C ALA A 217 8.42 3.96 10.94
N TRP A 218 8.06 4.92 11.79
CA TRP A 218 8.99 5.46 12.82
C TRP A 218 8.86 4.81 14.19
N THR A 219 7.82 3.99 14.42
CA THR A 219 7.63 3.28 15.70
C THR A 219 7.72 1.78 15.53
N LEU A 220 6.70 1.15 14.99
CA LEU A 220 6.58 -0.31 14.90
C LEU A 220 7.71 -0.93 14.07
N VAL A 221 8.00 -0.36 12.88
CA VAL A 221 9.06 -0.88 12.02
C VAL A 221 10.44 -0.67 12.65
N GLN A 222 10.66 0.44 13.37
CA GLN A 222 11.94 0.66 14.07
C GLN A 222 12.16 -0.31 15.23
N ARG A 223 11.09 -0.77 15.88
CA ARG A 223 11.18 -1.73 17.00
C ARG A 223 11.31 -3.17 16.52
N HIS A 224 10.57 -3.56 15.47
CA HIS A 224 10.38 -4.95 15.06
C HIS A 224 10.97 -5.29 13.69
N GLY A 225 11.50 -4.33 12.94
CA GLY A 225 12.10 -4.50 11.61
C GLY A 225 13.57 -4.93 11.65
N ARG A 226 13.95 -5.80 12.57
CA ARG A 226 15.31 -6.34 12.62
C ARG A 226 15.39 -7.57 11.72
N HIS A 227 15.74 -7.34 10.47
CA HIS A 227 16.31 -8.38 9.58
C HIS A 227 17.03 -7.69 8.44
#